data_d5983439fcc25e5a90ecc804a9c31d4c
#
_entry.id   d5983439fcc25e5a90ecc804a9c31d4c
#
_cell.length_a   1.000
_cell.length_b   1.000
_cell.length_c   1.000
_cell.angle_alpha   90.00
_cell.angle_beta   90.00
_cell.angle_gamma   90.00
#
_symmetry.space_group_name_H-M   'P 1'
#
loop_
_entity.id
_entity.type
_entity.pdbx_description
1 polymer ?
#
loop_
_entity_poly.entity_id
_entity_poly.type
_entity_poly.pdbx_seq_one_letter_code
_entity_poly.pdbx_strand_id
1 'polypeptide(L)'
;MKRFLNWCKEAKFGLILGAVAFVFILSISLIATNTKKDVPVGNVKHSTSPSISTSTNSTTSTLPPIEKEKVYKPFKVEATIARYFFDKDDTNEIKSQALISYDNKVLPSLGIDYVYLGNTFDVVASFSGKVVSKNNDPLYGLTVAVQHESGLIAYYSGLTEVNVYQDKMIQQGSVIGKSGESTINAELGNHLHFALKLNDNYINPLKTYDKIVDSL
;
A
#
# COMPACT_ATOMS: atom_id res chain seq x y z
N MET A 1 -9.21 -7.25 50.27
CA MET A 1 -10.23 -6.61 49.42
C MET A 1 -9.71 -6.18 48.07
N LYS A 2 -8.55 -5.55 47.89
CA LYS A 2 -7.99 -5.10 46.57
C LYS A 2 -7.67 -6.23 45.59
N ARG A 3 -7.26 -7.42 46.05
CA ARG A 3 -6.94 -8.58 45.19
C ARG A 3 -8.19 -9.21 44.55
N PHE A 4 -9.34 -9.18 45.22
CA PHE A 4 -10.59 -9.74 44.73
C PHE A 4 -11.23 -8.87 43.62
N LEU A 5 -11.08 -7.53 43.72
CA LEU A 5 -11.58 -6.62 42.68
C LEU A 5 -10.80 -6.73 41.35
N ASN A 6 -9.51 -7.02 41.39
CA ASN A 6 -8.71 -7.23 40.18
C ASN A 6 -9.05 -8.54 39.47
N TRP A 7 -9.30 -9.62 40.24
CA TRP A 7 -9.74 -10.90 39.65
C TRP A 7 -11.08 -10.79 38.92
N CYS A 8 -12.05 -10.02 39.45
CA CYS A 8 -13.33 -9.77 38.77
C CYS A 8 -13.21 -8.94 37.47
N LYS A 9 -12.18 -8.09 37.31
CA LYS A 9 -11.93 -7.36 36.06
C LYS A 9 -11.38 -8.26 34.97
N GLU A 10 -10.47 -9.18 35.30
CA GLU A 10 -9.90 -10.12 34.34
C GLU A 10 -10.92 -11.16 33.84
N ALA A 11 -11.80 -11.64 34.75
CA ALA A 11 -12.88 -12.57 34.38
C ALA A 11 -13.91 -11.98 33.40
N LYS A 12 -14.20 -10.66 33.47
CA LYS A 12 -15.12 -9.99 32.55
C LYS A 12 -14.49 -9.80 31.15
N PHE A 13 -13.18 -9.62 31.07
CA PHE A 13 -12.47 -9.51 29.79
C PHE A 13 -12.46 -10.84 29.03
N GLY A 14 -12.28 -11.95 29.71
CA GLY A 14 -12.33 -13.29 29.11
C GLY A 14 -13.72 -13.67 28.56
N LEU A 15 -14.79 -13.24 29.24
CA LEU A 15 -16.17 -13.49 28.82
C LEU A 15 -16.57 -12.66 27.56
N ILE A 16 -16.07 -11.44 27.43
CA ILE A 16 -16.33 -10.58 26.25
C ILE A 16 -15.59 -11.13 25.01
N LEU A 17 -14.34 -11.60 25.16
CA LEU A 17 -13.60 -12.24 24.06
C LEU A 17 -14.25 -13.55 23.61
N GLY A 18 -14.81 -14.36 24.51
CA GLY A 18 -15.52 -15.58 24.18
C GLY A 18 -16.84 -15.35 23.42
N ALA A 19 -17.58 -14.29 23.77
CA ALA A 19 -18.84 -13.93 23.09
C ALA A 19 -18.61 -13.43 21.66
N VAL A 20 -17.55 -12.65 21.42
CA VAL A 20 -17.21 -12.15 20.08
C VAL A 20 -16.77 -13.29 19.14
N ALA A 21 -16.00 -14.27 19.64
CA ALA A 21 -15.60 -15.45 18.87
C ALA A 21 -16.79 -16.33 18.48
N PHE A 22 -17.82 -16.45 19.34
CA PHE A 22 -19.01 -17.27 19.06
C PHE A 22 -19.93 -16.66 18.00
N VAL A 23 -20.02 -15.32 17.91
CA VAL A 23 -20.80 -14.62 16.87
C VAL A 23 -20.14 -14.76 15.50
N PHE A 24 -18.80 -14.80 15.42
CA PHE A 24 -18.08 -14.98 14.17
C PHE A 24 -18.22 -16.39 13.57
N ILE A 25 -18.35 -17.44 14.41
CA ILE A 25 -18.52 -18.82 13.93
C ILE A 25 -19.95 -19.07 13.40
N LEU A 26 -20.98 -18.37 13.92
CA LEU A 26 -22.35 -18.51 13.45
C LEU A 26 -22.62 -17.78 12.12
N SER A 27 -21.82 -16.76 11.76
CA SER A 27 -22.02 -16.01 10.51
C SER A 27 -21.42 -16.70 9.26
N ILE A 28 -20.53 -17.67 9.41
CA ILE A 28 -19.91 -18.41 8.29
C ILE A 28 -20.77 -19.58 7.81
N SER A 29 -21.76 -20.03 8.61
CA SER A 29 -22.57 -21.25 8.31
C SER A 29 -23.83 -20.99 7.44
N LEU A 30 -24.12 -19.77 7.00
CA LEU A 30 -25.37 -19.42 6.30
C LEU A 30 -25.22 -19.03 4.82
N ILE A 31 -24.02 -19.20 4.19
CA ILE A 31 -23.78 -18.80 2.78
C ILE A 31 -23.50 -20.02 1.86
N ALA A 32 -24.01 -21.18 2.16
CA ALA A 32 -23.83 -22.35 1.32
C ALA A 32 -25.14 -23.06 1.00
N THR A 33 -26.13 -22.37 0.38
CA THR A 33 -27.17 -23.04 -0.44
C THR A 33 -27.90 -22.03 -1.33
N ASN A 34 -27.81 -22.25 -2.62
CA ASN A 34 -28.61 -21.81 -3.78
C ASN A 34 -27.77 -21.05 -4.81
N THR A 35 -27.69 -21.45 -6.06
CA THR A 35 -28.70 -21.91 -7.03
C THR A 35 -27.97 -22.43 -8.28
N LYS A 36 -28.35 -23.64 -8.72
CA LYS A 36 -28.19 -24.05 -10.13
C LYS A 36 -29.39 -23.51 -10.88
N LYS A 37 -29.19 -22.77 -11.96
CA LYS A 37 -30.19 -22.56 -13.02
C LYS A 37 -29.57 -22.91 -14.35
N ASP A 38 -30.07 -23.97 -14.94
CA ASP A 38 -29.82 -24.40 -16.31
C ASP A 38 -30.39 -23.38 -17.30
N VAL A 39 -29.64 -23.05 -18.35
CA VAL A 39 -30.11 -22.29 -19.51
C VAL A 39 -30.04 -23.19 -20.71
N PRO A 40 -31.10 -23.30 -21.54
CA PRO A 40 -31.20 -24.28 -22.61
C PRO A 40 -30.36 -23.91 -23.84
N VAL A 41 -29.80 -24.96 -24.46
CA VAL A 41 -29.09 -24.95 -25.73
C VAL A 41 -30.00 -24.59 -26.88
N GLY A 42 -29.74 -23.49 -27.54
CA GLY A 42 -30.34 -23.11 -28.82
C GLY A 42 -29.42 -23.48 -29.98
N ASN A 43 -29.90 -24.41 -30.80
CA ASN A 43 -29.26 -24.93 -31.99
C ASN A 43 -29.38 -23.89 -33.12
N VAL A 44 -28.27 -23.41 -33.73
CA VAL A 44 -28.29 -22.67 -35.01
C VAL A 44 -27.25 -23.23 -35.98
N LYS A 45 -27.79 -23.52 -37.17
CA LYS A 45 -27.21 -24.21 -38.29
C LYS A 45 -26.03 -23.54 -38.96
N HIS A 46 -25.18 -24.40 -39.45
CA HIS A 46 -24.18 -24.31 -40.54
C HIS A 46 -24.48 -23.29 -41.62
N SER A 47 -23.48 -22.47 -41.98
CA SER A 47 -23.35 -21.91 -43.34
C SER A 47 -21.89 -21.65 -43.68
N THR A 48 -21.43 -22.41 -44.58
CA THR A 48 -20.41 -22.31 -45.68
C THR A 48 -19.32 -21.22 -45.62
N SER A 49 -18.10 -21.72 -45.63
CA SER A 49 -16.81 -21.07 -45.94
C SER A 49 -16.76 -20.36 -47.32
N PRO A 50 -15.89 -19.37 -47.48
CA PRO A 50 -14.92 -19.46 -48.54
C PRO A 50 -13.48 -19.29 -48.06
N SER A 51 -12.64 -20.14 -48.61
CA SER A 51 -11.19 -20.14 -48.54
C SER A 51 -10.59 -18.83 -49.06
N ILE A 52 -9.71 -18.19 -48.27
CA ILE A 52 -8.79 -17.18 -48.81
C ILE A 52 -7.36 -17.56 -48.39
N SER A 53 -6.54 -17.51 -49.41
CA SER A 53 -5.17 -17.98 -49.52
C SER A 53 -4.21 -17.40 -48.49
N THR A 54 -3.38 -18.27 -47.97
CA THR A 54 -2.17 -18.06 -47.20
C THR A 54 -1.22 -17.09 -47.93
N SER A 55 -0.95 -15.96 -47.32
CA SER A 55 0.26 -15.18 -47.56
C SER A 55 1.07 -15.16 -46.26
N THR A 56 2.09 -15.98 -46.23
CA THR A 56 3.05 -16.09 -45.16
C THR A 56 4.00 -14.89 -45.23
N ASN A 57 3.66 -13.80 -44.55
CA ASN A 57 4.65 -12.77 -44.21
C ASN A 57 5.13 -13.03 -42.78
N SER A 58 6.26 -13.70 -42.65
CA SER A 58 7.02 -13.80 -41.41
C SER A 58 7.60 -12.42 -41.08
N THR A 59 6.80 -11.57 -40.48
CA THR A 59 7.32 -10.38 -39.80
C THR A 59 7.81 -10.84 -38.45
N THR A 60 9.11 -11.00 -38.31
CA THR A 60 9.78 -11.15 -36.99
C THR A 60 9.48 -9.87 -36.21
N SER A 61 8.42 -9.91 -35.42
CA SER A 61 8.11 -8.86 -34.44
C SER A 61 9.14 -8.96 -33.35
N THR A 62 10.22 -8.19 -33.48
CA THR A 62 11.11 -7.92 -32.36
C THR A 62 10.31 -7.08 -31.36
N LEU A 63 9.79 -7.73 -30.32
CA LEU A 63 9.18 -7.01 -29.20
C LEU A 63 10.23 -6.02 -28.68
N PRO A 64 9.86 -4.76 -28.42
CA PRO A 64 10.79 -3.82 -27.81
C PRO A 64 11.28 -4.42 -26.48
N PRO A 65 12.54 -4.16 -26.09
CA PRO A 65 13.06 -4.62 -24.82
C PRO A 65 12.09 -4.23 -23.72
N ILE A 66 11.70 -5.19 -22.87
CA ILE A 66 10.90 -4.88 -21.68
C ILE A 66 11.77 -3.98 -20.81
N GLU A 67 11.48 -2.68 -20.79
CA GLU A 67 12.19 -1.74 -19.92
C GLU A 67 11.86 -2.12 -18.47
N LYS A 68 12.90 -2.45 -17.71
CA LYS A 68 12.75 -2.84 -16.30
C LYS A 68 12.29 -1.63 -15.50
N GLU A 69 11.23 -1.82 -14.72
CA GLU A 69 10.62 -0.76 -13.93
C GLU A 69 11.58 -0.24 -12.85
N LYS A 70 11.68 1.09 -12.73
CA LYS A 70 12.49 1.77 -11.71
C LYS A 70 11.58 2.32 -10.62
N VAL A 71 12.14 2.48 -9.41
CA VAL A 71 11.44 3.17 -8.32
C VAL A 71 11.40 4.67 -8.60
N TYR A 72 10.21 5.27 -8.69
CA TYR A 72 10.04 6.72 -8.84
C TYR A 72 9.56 7.36 -7.54
N LYS A 73 9.75 8.69 -7.44
CA LYS A 73 9.18 9.47 -6.34
C LYS A 73 7.66 9.33 -6.33
N PRO A 74 7.02 9.32 -5.14
CA PRO A 74 5.59 9.10 -4.99
C PRO A 74 4.73 10.34 -5.29
N PHE A 75 5.24 11.30 -6.06
CA PHE A 75 4.59 12.56 -6.44
C PHE A 75 5.22 13.12 -7.72
N LYS A 76 4.52 14.10 -8.34
CA LYS A 76 4.98 14.80 -9.55
C LYS A 76 5.26 16.29 -9.31
N VAL A 77 5.02 16.80 -8.10
CA VAL A 77 5.28 18.19 -7.69
C VAL A 77 6.71 18.34 -7.15
N GLU A 78 7.19 19.56 -7.00
CA GLU A 78 8.48 19.86 -6.36
C GLU A 78 8.35 19.85 -4.83
N ALA A 79 8.01 18.66 -4.29
CA ALA A 79 7.95 18.46 -2.85
C ALA A 79 9.36 18.40 -2.25
N THR A 80 9.50 18.94 -1.04
CA THR A 80 10.75 18.95 -0.28
C THR A 80 10.69 17.95 0.86
N ILE A 81 11.87 17.51 1.34
CA ILE A 81 11.99 16.60 2.48
C ILE A 81 11.86 17.44 3.76
N ALA A 82 10.86 17.13 4.58
CA ALA A 82 10.70 17.67 5.92
C ALA A 82 11.34 16.78 7.00
N ARG A 83 11.39 15.46 6.75
CA ARG A 83 12.05 14.50 7.63
C ARG A 83 12.67 13.37 6.82
N TYR A 84 13.88 12.99 7.19
CA TYR A 84 14.64 11.92 6.54
C TYR A 84 14.30 10.55 7.14
N PHE A 85 14.61 9.49 6.39
CA PHE A 85 14.70 8.13 6.93
C PHE A 85 15.88 8.04 7.90
N PHE A 86 15.70 7.37 9.04
CA PHE A 86 16.78 7.16 10.00
C PHE A 86 17.71 6.03 9.54
N ASP A 87 18.89 6.41 9.07
CA ASP A 87 19.96 5.45 8.74
C ASP A 87 21.10 5.62 9.75
N LYS A 88 21.50 4.50 10.38
CA LYS A 88 22.60 4.51 11.37
C LYS A 88 23.94 4.96 10.79
N ASP A 89 24.11 4.79 9.48
CA ASP A 89 25.37 5.09 8.76
C ASP A 89 25.39 6.52 8.20
N ASP A 90 24.31 7.29 8.34
CA ASP A 90 24.25 8.69 7.93
C ASP A 90 24.99 9.62 8.93
N THR A 91 25.23 10.86 8.51
CA THR A 91 25.84 11.90 9.36
C THR A 91 24.93 12.25 10.55
N ASN A 92 25.48 12.85 11.60
CA ASN A 92 24.70 13.25 12.77
C ASN A 92 23.64 14.30 12.42
N GLU A 93 23.91 15.18 11.44
CA GLU A 93 22.97 16.18 10.94
C GLU A 93 21.72 15.50 10.35
N ILE A 94 21.90 14.53 9.45
CA ILE A 94 20.79 13.79 8.83
C ILE A 94 20.07 12.95 9.88
N LYS A 95 20.80 12.25 10.76
CA LYS A 95 20.19 11.46 11.85
C LYS A 95 19.33 12.33 12.76
N SER A 96 19.75 13.55 13.09
CA SER A 96 18.94 14.46 13.91
C SER A 96 17.64 14.89 13.22
N GLN A 97 17.65 15.04 11.88
CA GLN A 97 16.48 15.35 11.06
C GLN A 97 15.62 14.13 10.73
N ALA A 98 16.03 12.93 11.15
CA ALA A 98 15.31 11.66 10.94
C ALA A 98 14.61 11.17 12.23
N LEU A 99 14.48 12.04 13.24
CA LEU A 99 13.85 11.73 14.52
C LEU A 99 12.43 12.32 14.59
N ILE A 100 11.52 11.54 15.13
CA ILE A 100 10.14 11.92 15.41
C ILE A 100 10.00 12.12 16.92
N SER A 101 9.50 13.27 17.36
CA SER A 101 9.14 13.53 18.75
C SER A 101 7.65 13.36 18.94
N TYR A 102 7.23 12.32 19.67
CA TYR A 102 5.82 12.04 19.92
C TYR A 102 5.63 11.49 21.33
N ASP A 103 4.65 11.99 22.08
CA ASP A 103 4.28 11.55 23.43
C ASP A 103 5.51 11.44 24.38
N ASN A 104 6.34 12.48 24.43
CA ASN A 104 7.59 12.54 25.21
C ASN A 104 8.62 11.45 24.86
N LYS A 105 8.51 10.84 23.68
CA LYS A 105 9.46 9.87 23.15
C LYS A 105 10.11 10.40 21.88
N VAL A 106 11.33 9.94 21.65
CA VAL A 106 12.04 10.18 20.39
C VAL A 106 12.14 8.84 19.65
N LEU A 107 11.64 8.80 18.43
CA LEU A 107 11.56 7.60 17.61
C LEU A 107 12.32 7.82 16.30
N PRO A 108 13.00 6.80 15.75
CA PRO A 108 13.56 6.90 14.41
C PRO A 108 12.44 6.89 13.37
N SER A 109 12.54 7.74 12.33
CA SER A 109 11.66 7.66 11.18
C SER A 109 12.00 6.46 10.30
N LEU A 110 11.00 5.65 9.98
CA LEU A 110 11.12 4.48 9.10
C LEU A 110 10.76 4.78 7.64
N GLY A 111 10.55 6.06 7.32
CA GLY A 111 10.25 6.57 5.99
C GLY A 111 10.77 7.99 5.83
N ILE A 112 10.29 8.67 4.79
CA ILE A 112 10.59 10.06 4.50
C ILE A 112 9.28 10.83 4.52
N ASP A 113 9.27 12.00 5.19
CA ASP A 113 8.13 12.91 5.13
C ASP A 113 8.40 14.00 4.08
N TYR A 114 7.47 14.10 3.12
CA TYR A 114 7.50 15.08 2.03
C TYR A 114 6.42 16.13 2.24
N VAL A 115 6.76 17.40 2.05
CA VAL A 115 5.85 18.54 2.12
C VAL A 115 5.91 19.36 0.83
N TYR A 116 4.80 20.00 0.46
CA TYR A 116 4.71 20.89 -0.71
C TYR A 116 4.07 22.21 -0.33
N LEU A 117 4.88 23.18 0.12
CA LEU A 117 4.46 24.54 0.45
C LEU A 117 3.24 24.62 1.39
N GLY A 118 3.08 23.63 2.29
CA GLY A 118 1.91 23.51 3.17
C GLY A 118 0.61 23.04 2.49
N ASN A 119 0.62 22.80 1.19
CA ASN A 119 -0.53 22.33 0.43
C ASN A 119 -0.61 20.82 0.33
N THR A 120 -1.83 20.30 0.08
CA THR A 120 -2.03 18.93 -0.36
C THR A 120 -1.54 18.74 -1.78
N PHE A 121 -1.09 17.53 -2.12
CA PHE A 121 -0.66 17.15 -3.47
C PHE A 121 -1.06 15.72 -3.80
N ASP A 122 -1.13 15.41 -5.09
CA ASP A 122 -1.44 14.06 -5.55
C ASP A 122 -0.28 13.11 -5.24
N VAL A 123 -0.64 11.99 -4.61
CA VAL A 123 0.27 10.88 -4.30
C VAL A 123 0.09 9.82 -5.38
N VAL A 124 1.21 9.40 -5.98
CA VAL A 124 1.22 8.44 -7.09
C VAL A 124 2.01 7.18 -6.74
N ALA A 125 1.71 6.07 -7.39
CA ALA A 125 2.41 4.81 -7.22
C ALA A 125 3.88 4.94 -7.67
N SER A 126 4.82 4.61 -6.79
CA SER A 126 6.27 4.64 -7.06
C SER A 126 6.73 3.52 -7.99
N PHE A 127 5.96 2.47 -8.08
CA PHE A 127 6.10 1.32 -8.97
C PHE A 127 4.75 0.63 -9.15
N SER A 128 4.64 -0.25 -10.13
CA SER A 128 3.46 -1.07 -10.38
C SER A 128 3.34 -2.16 -9.30
N GLY A 129 2.12 -2.52 -8.93
CA GLY A 129 1.91 -3.56 -7.94
C GLY A 129 0.47 -3.71 -7.50
N LYS A 130 0.28 -4.58 -6.53
CA LYS A 130 -1.03 -4.86 -5.91
C LYS A 130 -1.21 -4.04 -4.64
N VAL A 131 -2.36 -3.42 -4.47
CA VAL A 131 -2.76 -2.80 -3.20
C VAL A 131 -3.02 -3.91 -2.18
N VAL A 132 -2.09 -4.11 -1.26
CA VAL A 132 -2.19 -5.19 -0.24
C VAL A 132 -2.85 -4.74 1.05
N SER A 133 -2.90 -3.43 1.30
CA SER A 133 -3.58 -2.86 2.47
C SER A 133 -4.10 -1.45 2.19
N LYS A 134 -5.27 -1.16 2.77
CA LYS A 134 -5.83 0.19 2.93
C LYS A 134 -6.47 0.26 4.31
N ASN A 135 -5.91 1.06 5.19
CA ASN A 135 -6.38 1.20 6.57
C ASN A 135 -6.22 2.63 7.07
N ASN A 136 -6.86 2.95 8.19
CA ASN A 136 -6.63 4.19 8.91
C ASN A 136 -5.83 3.88 10.16
N ASP A 137 -4.54 4.22 10.14
CA ASP A 137 -3.63 4.03 11.27
C ASP A 137 -3.83 5.18 12.27
N PRO A 138 -3.91 4.90 13.60
CA PRO A 138 -4.12 5.94 14.61
C PRO A 138 -3.02 7.01 14.67
N LEU A 139 -1.78 6.66 14.28
CA LEU A 139 -0.62 7.56 14.31
C LEU A 139 -0.33 8.15 12.94
N TYR A 140 -0.26 7.30 11.92
CA TYR A 140 0.12 7.71 10.57
C TYR A 140 -1.06 8.11 9.69
N GLY A 141 -2.31 7.99 10.17
CA GLY A 141 -3.50 8.34 9.40
C GLY A 141 -3.84 7.34 8.29
N LEU A 142 -4.59 7.81 7.31
CA LEU A 142 -5.02 6.96 6.19
C LEU A 142 -3.81 6.49 5.39
N THR A 143 -3.65 5.16 5.29
CA THR A 143 -2.45 4.51 4.75
C THR A 143 -2.83 3.50 3.67
N VAL A 144 -2.09 3.50 2.58
CA VAL A 144 -2.14 2.50 1.51
C VAL A 144 -0.79 1.80 1.40
N ALA A 145 -0.81 0.48 1.28
CA ALA A 145 0.39 -0.32 0.98
C ALA A 145 0.26 -0.96 -0.40
N VAL A 146 1.27 -0.80 -1.23
CA VAL A 146 1.38 -1.40 -2.57
C VAL A 146 2.57 -2.33 -2.60
N GLN A 147 2.35 -3.58 -2.99
CA GLN A 147 3.38 -4.60 -3.11
C GLN A 147 3.69 -4.89 -4.58
N HIS A 148 4.95 -4.77 -4.94
CA HIS A 148 5.50 -5.23 -6.21
C HIS A 148 5.70 -6.75 -6.20
N GLU A 149 5.77 -7.37 -7.37
CA GLU A 149 5.99 -8.83 -7.50
C GLU A 149 7.35 -9.30 -6.94
N SER A 150 8.38 -8.42 -6.92
CA SER A 150 9.67 -8.69 -6.25
C SER A 150 9.59 -8.77 -4.72
N GLY A 151 8.43 -8.47 -4.13
CA GLY A 151 8.24 -8.42 -2.69
C GLY A 151 8.50 -7.06 -2.05
N LEU A 152 8.96 -6.04 -2.81
CA LEU A 152 9.08 -4.66 -2.33
C LEU A 152 7.68 -4.10 -2.01
N ILE A 153 7.53 -3.50 -0.83
CA ILE A 153 6.27 -2.87 -0.39
C ILE A 153 6.51 -1.38 -0.18
N ALA A 154 5.66 -0.55 -0.80
CA ALA A 154 5.60 0.88 -0.55
C ALA A 154 4.40 1.23 0.33
N TYR A 155 4.62 1.99 1.39
CA TYR A 155 3.61 2.55 2.27
C TYR A 155 3.46 4.04 1.99
N TYR A 156 2.23 4.46 1.76
CA TYR A 156 1.83 5.86 1.53
C TYR A 156 0.89 6.24 2.68
N SER A 157 1.38 7.01 3.64
CA SER A 157 0.66 7.34 4.88
C SER A 157 0.45 8.84 5.04
N GLY A 158 -0.48 9.24 5.91
CA GLY A 158 -0.88 10.63 6.07
C GLY A 158 -1.76 11.12 4.92
N LEU A 159 -2.55 10.22 4.30
CA LEU A 159 -3.42 10.59 3.19
C LEU A 159 -4.72 11.21 3.70
N THR A 160 -5.25 12.19 2.95
CA THR A 160 -6.59 12.76 3.19
C THR A 160 -7.66 12.11 2.30
N GLU A 161 -7.27 11.64 1.10
CA GLU A 161 -8.13 10.92 0.16
C GLU A 161 -7.42 9.67 -0.35
N VAL A 162 -8.17 8.61 -0.63
CA VAL A 162 -7.64 7.38 -1.25
C VAL A 162 -8.55 6.91 -2.37
N ASN A 163 -8.02 6.86 -3.59
CA ASN A 163 -8.70 6.55 -4.85
C ASN A 163 -8.54 5.08 -5.28
N VAL A 164 -7.94 4.26 -4.43
CA VAL A 164 -7.71 2.84 -4.68
C VAL A 164 -8.40 1.98 -3.62
N TYR A 165 -8.61 0.70 -3.95
CA TYR A 165 -9.15 -0.29 -3.03
C TYR A 165 -8.19 -1.48 -2.91
N GLN A 166 -8.34 -2.23 -1.84
CA GLN A 166 -7.53 -3.43 -1.58
C GLN A 166 -7.71 -4.44 -2.71
N ASP A 167 -6.67 -5.19 -2.98
CA ASP A 167 -6.54 -6.18 -4.05
C ASP A 167 -6.50 -5.62 -5.49
N LYS A 168 -6.61 -4.30 -5.69
CA LYS A 168 -6.47 -3.69 -7.00
C LYS A 168 -5.01 -3.73 -7.47
N MET A 169 -4.80 -4.12 -8.73
CA MET A 169 -3.53 -3.89 -9.44
C MET A 169 -3.46 -2.44 -9.91
N ILE A 170 -2.36 -1.77 -9.65
CA ILE A 170 -2.11 -0.39 -10.09
C ILE A 170 -0.79 -0.31 -10.85
N GLN A 171 -0.73 0.60 -11.80
CA GLN A 171 0.47 0.89 -12.57
C GLN A 171 1.27 2.02 -11.92
N GLN A 172 2.57 2.03 -12.11
CA GLN A 172 3.45 3.13 -11.73
C GLN A 172 2.90 4.48 -12.22
N GLY A 173 2.97 5.50 -11.37
CA GLY A 173 2.45 6.84 -11.67
C GLY A 173 0.93 7.01 -11.58
N SER A 174 0.17 5.93 -11.31
CA SER A 174 -1.27 6.03 -11.03
C SER A 174 -1.51 6.78 -9.73
N VAL A 175 -2.53 7.65 -9.72
CA VAL A 175 -2.91 8.38 -8.50
C VAL A 175 -3.49 7.42 -7.46
N ILE A 176 -2.88 7.38 -6.29
CA ILE A 176 -3.31 6.60 -5.11
C ILE A 176 -4.29 7.40 -4.27
N GLY A 177 -4.00 8.70 -4.09
CA GLY A 177 -4.76 9.60 -3.24
C GLY A 177 -4.12 10.98 -3.16
N LYS A 178 -4.37 11.70 -2.06
CA LYS A 178 -3.76 13.00 -1.77
C LYS A 178 -3.07 12.98 -0.42
N SER A 179 -1.97 13.72 -0.31
CA SER A 179 -1.31 13.98 0.96
C SER A 179 -2.25 14.71 1.93
N GLY A 180 -2.02 14.55 3.22
CA GLY A 180 -2.84 15.15 4.27
C GLY A 180 -2.04 15.27 5.57
N GLU A 181 -2.67 14.98 6.69
CA GLU A 181 -2.09 15.12 8.01
C GLU A 181 -2.00 13.78 8.73
N SER A 182 -1.11 13.69 9.72
CA SER A 182 -1.00 12.52 10.60
C SER A 182 -0.84 12.96 12.06
N THR A 183 -1.24 12.10 12.99
CA THR A 183 -1.13 12.39 14.43
C THR A 183 0.33 12.43 14.89
N ILE A 184 1.15 11.53 14.37
CA ILE A 184 2.56 11.37 14.80
C ILE A 184 3.46 12.52 14.32
N ASN A 185 3.10 13.17 13.21
CA ASN A 185 3.85 14.27 12.58
C ASN A 185 2.95 15.50 12.39
N ALA A 186 2.07 15.79 13.37
CA ALA A 186 1.10 16.89 13.27
C ALA A 186 1.76 18.27 13.04
N GLU A 187 3.00 18.44 13.48
CA GLU A 187 3.78 19.66 13.29
C GLU A 187 4.15 19.94 11.82
N LEU A 188 4.08 18.94 10.95
CA LEU A 188 4.37 19.11 9.52
C LEU A 188 3.15 19.61 8.72
N GLY A 189 1.94 19.58 9.30
CA GLY A 189 0.70 19.85 8.58
C GLY A 189 0.51 18.86 7.42
N ASN A 190 0.14 19.37 6.23
CA ASN A 190 -0.01 18.51 5.04
C ASN A 190 1.33 17.94 4.58
N HIS A 191 1.45 16.62 4.65
CA HIS A 191 2.65 15.89 4.25
C HIS A 191 2.29 14.49 3.71
N LEU A 192 3.25 13.84 3.12
CA LEU A 192 3.21 12.41 2.79
C LEU A 192 4.33 11.72 3.57
N HIS A 193 3.99 10.75 4.41
CA HIS A 193 4.96 9.80 4.94
C HIS A 193 5.10 8.63 3.97
N PHE A 194 6.28 8.48 3.36
CA PHE A 194 6.59 7.45 2.38
C PHE A 194 7.66 6.50 2.91
N ALA A 195 7.32 5.22 3.03
CA ALA A 195 8.24 4.20 3.51
C ALA A 195 8.32 3.02 2.53
N LEU A 196 9.50 2.43 2.41
CA LEU A 196 9.74 1.22 1.63
C LEU A 196 10.15 0.08 2.56
N LYS A 197 9.61 -1.13 2.31
CA LYS A 197 9.93 -2.34 3.07
C LYS A 197 10.28 -3.48 2.12
N LEU A 198 11.43 -4.09 2.34
CA LEU A 198 11.89 -5.25 1.59
C LEU A 198 12.37 -6.32 2.57
N ASN A 199 11.92 -7.58 2.39
CA ASN A 199 12.30 -8.70 3.27
C ASN A 199 12.13 -8.36 4.76
N ASP A 200 10.98 -7.79 5.11
CA ASP A 200 10.61 -7.33 6.45
C ASP A 200 11.45 -6.18 7.06
N ASN A 201 12.40 -5.63 6.32
CA ASN A 201 13.20 -4.50 6.75
C ASN A 201 12.78 -3.21 6.04
N TYR A 202 12.66 -2.11 6.78
CA TYR A 202 12.52 -0.79 6.19
C TYR A 202 13.85 -0.35 5.56
N ILE A 203 13.78 0.16 4.35
CA ILE A 203 14.95 0.61 3.58
C ILE A 203 14.80 2.10 3.24
N ASN A 204 15.95 2.79 3.13
CA ASN A 204 15.97 4.21 2.83
C ASN A 204 15.47 4.49 1.40
N PRO A 205 14.31 5.17 1.21
CA PRO A 205 13.76 5.46 -0.11
C PRO A 205 14.71 6.25 -1.01
N LEU A 206 15.51 7.18 -0.46
CA LEU A 206 16.47 7.98 -1.26
C LEU A 206 17.54 7.12 -1.93
N LYS A 207 17.87 5.96 -1.34
CA LYS A 207 18.84 5.03 -1.90
C LYS A 207 18.24 4.12 -2.98
N THR A 208 16.93 4.20 -3.25
CA THR A 208 16.22 3.32 -4.20
C THR A 208 15.75 4.03 -5.47
N TYR A 209 15.55 5.35 -5.43
CA TYR A 209 15.08 6.09 -6.60
C TYR A 209 15.98 5.86 -7.81
N ASP A 210 15.35 5.74 -8.98
CA ASP A 210 15.94 5.42 -10.28
C ASP A 210 16.62 4.04 -10.37
N LYS A 211 16.60 3.24 -9.29
CA LYS A 211 17.04 1.83 -9.34
C LYS A 211 15.92 0.94 -9.84
N ILE A 212 16.33 -0.12 -10.53
CA ILE A 212 15.41 -1.17 -11.01
C ILE A 212 14.80 -1.87 -9.78
N VAL A 213 13.46 -1.98 -9.74
CA VAL A 213 12.72 -2.56 -8.61
C VAL A 213 13.18 -3.98 -8.31
N ASP A 214 13.36 -4.81 -9.36
CA ASP A 214 13.79 -6.21 -9.23
C ASP A 214 15.25 -6.39 -8.79
N SER A 215 16.02 -5.31 -8.71
CA SER A 215 17.44 -5.36 -8.33
C SER A 215 17.73 -4.84 -6.92
N LEU A 216 16.69 -4.53 -6.15
CA LEU A 216 16.79 -4.04 -4.78
C LEU A 216 17.00 -5.14 -3.75
#